data_8252779b7228d0d89911a651c62cf6a4
#
_entry.id   8252779b7228d0d89911a651c62cf6a4
#
_cell.length_a   1.000
_cell.length_b   1.000
_cell.length_c   1.000
_cell.angle_alpha   90.00
_cell.angle_beta   90.00
_cell.angle_gamma   90.00
#
_symmetry.space_group_name_H-M   'P 1'
#
loop_
_entity.id
_entity.type
_entity.pdbx_description
1 polymer ?
#
loop_
_entity_poly.entity_id
_entity_poly.type
_entity_poly.pdbx_seq_one_letter_code
_entity_poly.pdbx_strand_id
1 'polypeptide(L)'
;IWSSKLSIAITIGNPKIVRSIVSKIFNQNVDFPNIIAPTVYFSDPETFNIGRGNIIQKHCSFSCDVTIGDFNVMDGADVFGHDDVVGSYNTFMPAMRISGEVNIGDCNFFGVGSIILQKIKIGNNVRLGAGSVLMRKPKDGILYMGNPAKKMNL
;
A
#
# COMPACT_ATOMS: atom_id res chain seq x y z
N ILE A 1 15.24 -20.46 23.23
CA ILE A 1 14.74 -20.72 21.86
C ILE A 1 13.25 -20.93 22.01
N TRP A 2 12.43 -20.04 21.46
CA TRP A 2 10.97 -20.14 21.50
C TRP A 2 10.53 -21.26 20.57
N SER A 3 9.91 -22.29 21.11
CA SER A 3 9.38 -23.43 20.35
C SER A 3 7.95 -23.21 19.82
N SER A 4 7.27 -22.16 20.30
CA SER A 4 5.92 -21.77 19.87
C SER A 4 5.94 -20.77 18.72
N LYS A 5 4.99 -20.88 17.78
CA LYS A 5 4.76 -19.87 16.74
C LYS A 5 4.35 -18.54 17.36
N LEU A 6 4.95 -17.45 16.91
CA LEU A 6 4.64 -16.09 17.32
C LEU A 6 4.12 -15.31 16.11
N SER A 7 2.91 -14.79 16.20
CA SER A 7 2.34 -13.90 15.16
C SER A 7 2.61 -12.44 15.52
N ILE A 8 3.19 -11.69 14.59
CA ILE A 8 3.56 -10.28 14.76
C ILE A 8 2.85 -9.42 13.71
N ALA A 9 2.20 -8.34 14.14
CA ALA A 9 1.71 -7.27 13.28
C ALA A 9 2.58 -6.02 13.45
N ILE A 10 3.04 -5.43 12.34
CA ILE A 10 3.87 -4.21 12.35
C ILE A 10 3.00 -3.03 11.93
N THR A 11 2.59 -2.21 12.90
CA THR A 11 1.62 -1.11 12.72
C THR A 11 2.29 0.24 12.51
N ILE A 12 3.44 0.27 11.83
CA ILE A 12 4.23 1.49 11.60
C ILE A 12 3.94 2.02 10.20
N GLY A 13 3.51 3.28 10.09
CA GLY A 13 3.18 3.93 8.83
C GLY A 13 4.38 4.45 8.03
N ASN A 14 5.62 4.10 8.37
CA ASN A 14 6.80 4.49 7.59
C ASN A 14 7.35 3.29 6.81
N PRO A 15 7.24 3.29 5.47
CA PRO A 15 7.64 2.17 4.62
C PRO A 15 9.07 1.67 4.85
N LYS A 16 10.03 2.58 4.98
CA LYS A 16 11.45 2.24 5.16
C LYS A 16 11.71 1.61 6.53
N ILE A 17 11.00 2.07 7.57
CA ILE A 17 11.13 1.52 8.92
C ILE A 17 10.56 0.10 8.95
N VAL A 18 9.36 -0.12 8.39
CA VAL A 18 8.75 -1.46 8.29
C VAL A 18 9.70 -2.43 7.60
N ARG A 19 10.20 -2.08 6.41
CA ARG A 19 11.16 -2.91 5.66
C ARG A 19 12.41 -3.21 6.48
N SER A 20 12.97 -2.22 7.19
CA SER A 20 14.15 -2.41 8.06
C SER A 20 13.88 -3.35 9.24
N ILE A 21 12.69 -3.30 9.84
CA ILE A 21 12.32 -4.20 10.94
C ILE A 21 12.17 -5.63 10.41
N VAL A 22 11.39 -5.82 9.35
CA VAL A 22 11.15 -7.14 8.74
C VAL A 22 12.46 -7.80 8.35
N SER A 23 13.39 -7.05 7.75
CA SER A 23 14.69 -7.58 7.33
C SER A 23 15.61 -8.06 8.47
N LYS A 24 15.28 -7.73 9.71
CA LYS A 24 16.03 -8.16 10.92
C LYS A 24 15.41 -9.35 11.64
N ILE A 25 14.22 -9.80 11.23
CA ILE A 25 13.52 -10.92 11.85
C ILE A 25 13.78 -12.18 11.03
N PHE A 26 14.72 -13.00 11.51
CA PHE A 26 15.12 -14.25 10.83
C PHE A 26 14.55 -15.52 11.49
N ASN A 27 13.72 -15.37 12.53
CA ASN A 27 13.20 -16.51 13.26
C ASN A 27 12.07 -17.18 12.45
N GLN A 28 12.25 -18.45 12.08
CA GLN A 28 11.27 -19.25 11.33
C GLN A 28 9.96 -19.50 12.10
N ASN A 29 9.96 -19.31 13.44
CA ASN A 29 8.76 -19.41 14.24
C ASN A 29 7.94 -18.11 14.29
N VAL A 30 8.38 -17.06 13.59
CA VAL A 30 7.64 -15.80 13.46
C VAL A 30 6.79 -15.83 12.21
N ASP A 31 5.50 -15.58 12.36
CA ASP A 31 4.52 -15.39 11.31
C ASP A 31 4.03 -13.94 11.26
N PHE A 32 3.66 -13.47 10.08
CA PHE A 32 3.12 -12.14 9.85
C PHE A 32 1.74 -12.25 9.20
N PRO A 33 0.67 -12.39 10.00
CA PRO A 33 -0.68 -12.48 9.47
C PRO A 33 -1.14 -11.16 8.85
N ASN A 34 -2.05 -11.24 7.89
CA ASN A 34 -2.79 -10.08 7.43
C ASN A 34 -3.85 -9.70 8.49
N ILE A 35 -3.94 -8.41 8.82
CA ILE A 35 -4.96 -7.85 9.70
C ILE A 35 -5.94 -7.07 8.84
N ILE A 36 -7.11 -7.64 8.59
CA ILE A 36 -8.12 -7.07 7.70
C ILE A 36 -9.37 -6.77 8.51
N ALA A 37 -9.82 -5.50 8.48
CA ALA A 37 -11.03 -5.09 9.19
C ALA A 37 -12.28 -5.74 8.57
N PRO A 38 -13.28 -6.15 9.37
CA PRO A 38 -14.49 -6.82 8.88
C PRO A 38 -15.33 -5.99 7.90
N THR A 39 -15.10 -4.70 7.84
CA THR A 39 -15.82 -3.75 6.96
C THR A 39 -15.10 -3.49 5.63
N VAL A 40 -14.03 -4.22 5.33
CA VAL A 40 -13.36 -4.20 4.03
C VAL A 40 -14.26 -4.89 3.00
N TYR A 41 -14.40 -4.29 1.84
CA TYR A 41 -15.23 -4.79 0.77
C TYR A 41 -14.39 -5.27 -0.42
N PHE A 42 -14.63 -6.47 -0.86
CA PHE A 42 -14.05 -7.06 -2.07
C PHE A 42 -15.16 -7.28 -3.09
N SER A 43 -15.07 -6.62 -4.25
CA SER A 43 -16.05 -6.79 -5.34
C SER A 43 -15.99 -8.19 -5.94
N ASP A 44 -14.77 -8.74 -6.05
CA ASP A 44 -14.53 -10.09 -6.52
C ASP A 44 -13.44 -10.75 -5.65
N PRO A 45 -13.85 -11.45 -4.58
CA PRO A 45 -12.90 -12.11 -3.68
C PRO A 45 -12.07 -13.22 -4.34
N GLU A 46 -12.57 -13.83 -5.43
CA GLU A 46 -11.90 -14.95 -6.10
C GLU A 46 -10.67 -14.48 -6.90
N THR A 47 -10.69 -13.25 -7.40
CA THR A 47 -9.57 -12.65 -8.14
C THR A 47 -8.64 -11.80 -7.27
N PHE A 48 -8.98 -11.61 -5.97
CA PHE A 48 -8.15 -10.85 -5.05
C PHE A 48 -6.98 -11.67 -4.51
N ASN A 49 -5.76 -11.20 -4.75
CA ASN A 49 -4.54 -11.82 -4.27
C ASN A 49 -3.80 -10.93 -3.28
N ILE A 50 -3.35 -11.50 -2.16
CA ILE A 50 -2.65 -10.73 -1.13
C ILE A 50 -1.49 -11.52 -0.55
N GLY A 51 -0.35 -10.87 -0.35
CA GLY A 51 0.79 -11.40 0.36
C GLY A 51 0.55 -11.48 1.88
N ARG A 52 1.56 -11.24 2.68
CA ARG A 52 1.51 -11.37 4.14
C ARG A 52 1.82 -10.05 4.86
N GLY A 53 1.42 -9.99 6.15
CA GLY A 53 1.78 -8.87 7.03
C GLY A 53 1.11 -7.55 6.67
N ASN A 54 0.09 -7.57 5.83
CA ASN A 54 -0.65 -6.37 5.45
C ASN A 54 -1.64 -5.96 6.55
N ILE A 55 -1.86 -4.67 6.68
CA ILE A 55 -2.88 -4.09 7.55
C ILE A 55 -3.86 -3.33 6.67
N ILE A 56 -5.12 -3.78 6.64
CA ILE A 56 -6.19 -3.15 5.87
C ILE A 56 -7.27 -2.69 6.84
N GLN A 57 -7.36 -1.38 7.02
CA GLN A 57 -8.31 -0.79 7.95
C GLN A 57 -9.71 -0.66 7.35
N LYS A 58 -10.63 -0.23 8.19
CA LYS A 58 -12.07 -0.15 7.92
C LYS A 58 -12.39 0.59 6.62
N HIS A 59 -13.43 0.10 5.93
CA HIS A 59 -14.03 0.71 4.74
C HIS A 59 -13.10 0.85 3.53
N CYS A 60 -11.97 0.12 3.50
CA CYS A 60 -11.24 -0.07 2.24
C CYS A 60 -12.08 -0.93 1.29
N SER A 61 -11.95 -0.67 -0.01
CA SER A 61 -12.62 -1.45 -1.05
C SER A 61 -11.69 -1.77 -2.20
N PHE A 62 -11.82 -2.99 -2.69
CA PHE A 62 -11.02 -3.52 -3.80
C PHE A 62 -11.95 -3.99 -4.91
N SER A 63 -11.65 -3.61 -6.16
CA SER A 63 -12.35 -4.09 -7.34
C SER A 63 -11.87 -5.51 -7.72
N CYS A 64 -12.11 -5.96 -8.94
CA CYS A 64 -11.64 -7.25 -9.43
C CYS A 64 -10.17 -7.22 -9.86
N ASP A 65 -9.53 -8.40 -9.88
CA ASP A 65 -8.17 -8.63 -10.37
C ASP A 65 -7.11 -7.77 -9.65
N VAL A 66 -7.26 -7.55 -8.34
CA VAL A 66 -6.31 -6.78 -7.53
C VAL A 66 -5.29 -7.70 -6.88
N THR A 67 -4.01 -7.35 -7.02
CA THR A 67 -2.90 -8.05 -6.38
C THR A 67 -2.14 -7.12 -5.44
N ILE A 68 -1.98 -7.53 -4.18
CA ILE A 68 -1.29 -6.79 -3.12
C ILE A 68 -0.10 -7.63 -2.63
N GLY A 69 1.08 -7.03 -2.59
CA GLY A 69 2.29 -7.65 -2.04
C GLY A 69 2.30 -7.71 -0.51
N ASP A 70 3.48 -7.66 0.10
CA ASP A 70 3.69 -7.86 1.53
C ASP A 70 3.78 -6.53 2.30
N PHE A 71 3.37 -6.55 3.58
CA PHE A 71 3.60 -5.48 4.55
C PHE A 71 3.12 -4.09 4.13
N ASN A 72 2.03 -4.00 3.42
CA ASN A 72 1.38 -2.74 3.10
C ASN A 72 0.46 -2.32 4.26
N VAL A 73 0.33 -1.01 4.46
CA VAL A 73 -0.62 -0.40 5.40
C VAL A 73 -1.62 0.43 4.62
N MET A 74 -2.90 0.15 4.78
CA MET A 74 -4.03 0.84 4.16
C MET A 74 -4.92 1.40 5.28
N ASP A 75 -4.85 2.72 5.47
CA ASP A 75 -5.35 3.40 6.69
C ASP A 75 -6.85 3.72 6.70
N GLY A 76 -7.58 3.13 5.76
CA GLY A 76 -9.03 3.16 5.79
C GLY A 76 -9.68 4.07 4.76
N ALA A 77 -10.87 3.63 4.32
CA ALA A 77 -11.63 4.24 3.24
C ALA A 77 -10.85 4.41 1.92
N ASP A 78 -9.81 3.60 1.71
CA ASP A 78 -9.06 3.55 0.46
C ASP A 78 -9.83 2.74 -0.58
N VAL A 79 -9.79 3.19 -1.84
CA VAL A 79 -10.45 2.52 -2.96
C VAL A 79 -9.41 2.15 -4.00
N PHE A 80 -9.36 0.86 -4.32
CA PHE A 80 -8.51 0.28 -5.36
C PHE A 80 -9.36 -0.12 -6.56
N GLY A 81 -8.92 0.30 -7.75
CA GLY A 81 -9.55 -0.01 -9.02
C GLY A 81 -9.32 -1.45 -9.46
N HIS A 82 -9.85 -1.79 -10.63
CA HIS A 82 -9.65 -3.10 -11.23
C HIS A 82 -8.23 -3.24 -11.83
N ASP A 83 -7.70 -4.46 -11.87
CA ASP A 83 -6.39 -4.77 -12.43
C ASP A 83 -5.21 -4.01 -11.75
N ASP A 84 -5.39 -3.61 -10.49
CA ASP A 84 -4.32 -2.93 -9.75
C ASP A 84 -3.29 -3.93 -9.21
N VAL A 85 -2.02 -3.60 -9.41
CA VAL A 85 -0.90 -4.37 -8.86
C VAL A 85 -0.10 -3.50 -7.91
N VAL A 86 -0.04 -3.90 -6.65
CA VAL A 86 0.65 -3.19 -5.58
C VAL A 86 1.79 -4.07 -5.06
N GLY A 87 2.99 -3.53 -5.06
CA GLY A 87 4.17 -4.17 -4.47
C GLY A 87 4.13 -4.20 -2.94
N SER A 88 5.27 -4.10 -2.29
CA SER A 88 5.41 -4.34 -0.86
C SER A 88 5.84 -3.09 -0.10
N TYR A 89 5.54 -3.07 1.20
CA TYR A 89 5.94 -1.99 2.11
C TYR A 89 5.39 -0.61 1.75
N ASN A 90 4.23 -0.52 1.13
CA ASN A 90 3.61 0.76 0.83
C ASN A 90 2.70 1.22 1.97
N THR A 91 2.56 2.52 2.14
CA THR A 91 1.61 3.13 3.08
C THR A 91 0.63 4.01 2.31
N PHE A 92 -0.64 3.69 2.46
CA PHE A 92 -1.77 4.42 1.93
C PHE A 92 -2.47 5.10 3.10
N MET A 93 -2.38 6.43 3.16
CA MET A 93 -3.06 7.23 4.18
C MET A 93 -4.55 7.34 3.84
N PRO A 94 -5.43 7.61 4.81
CA PRO A 94 -6.88 7.48 4.62
C PRO A 94 -7.46 8.17 3.38
N ALA A 95 -8.49 7.56 2.82
CA ALA A 95 -9.30 8.09 1.72
C ALA A 95 -8.57 8.23 0.37
N MET A 96 -7.58 7.40 0.11
CA MET A 96 -6.96 7.27 -1.21
C MET A 96 -7.96 6.82 -2.27
N ARG A 97 -7.75 7.30 -3.50
CA ARG A 97 -8.50 6.83 -4.69
C ARG A 97 -7.51 6.40 -5.75
N ILE A 98 -7.48 5.12 -6.05
CA ILE A 98 -6.63 4.52 -7.06
C ILE A 98 -7.56 4.04 -8.18
N SER A 99 -7.36 4.58 -9.38
CA SER A 99 -8.12 4.15 -10.55
C SER A 99 -7.58 2.82 -11.10
N GLY A 100 -8.28 2.20 -12.04
CA GLY A 100 -7.87 0.87 -12.52
C GLY A 100 -6.56 0.81 -13.31
N GLU A 101 -6.00 -0.39 -13.42
CA GLU A 101 -4.78 -0.70 -14.16
C GLU A 101 -3.52 0.03 -13.65
N VAL A 102 -3.50 0.42 -12.37
CA VAL A 102 -2.35 1.08 -11.74
C VAL A 102 -1.34 0.05 -11.24
N ASN A 103 -0.06 0.32 -11.52
CA ASN A 103 1.05 -0.52 -11.07
C ASN A 103 1.89 0.25 -10.07
N ILE A 104 2.02 -0.24 -8.84
CA ILE A 104 2.73 0.40 -7.75
C ILE A 104 3.86 -0.53 -7.29
N GLY A 105 5.09 -0.04 -7.29
CA GLY A 105 6.25 -0.76 -6.75
C GLY A 105 6.30 -0.72 -5.22
N ASP A 106 7.52 -0.66 -4.67
CA ASP A 106 7.76 -0.84 -3.24
C ASP A 106 8.07 0.47 -2.50
N CYS A 107 7.82 0.44 -1.18
CA CYS A 107 8.23 1.48 -0.25
C CYS A 107 7.69 2.88 -0.58
N ASN A 108 6.52 2.98 -1.17
CA ASN A 108 5.90 4.26 -1.48
C ASN A 108 5.05 4.76 -0.29
N PHE A 109 4.86 6.06 -0.23
CA PHE A 109 4.00 6.71 0.75
C PHE A 109 3.01 7.65 0.04
N PHE A 110 1.73 7.41 0.26
CA PHE A 110 0.65 8.17 -0.35
C PHE A 110 -0.13 8.92 0.73
N GLY A 111 -0.15 10.24 0.63
CA GLY A 111 -0.80 11.12 1.61
C GLY A 111 -2.33 11.07 1.57
N VAL A 112 -2.94 11.48 2.67
CA VAL A 112 -4.40 11.48 2.86
C VAL A 112 -5.14 12.07 1.66
N GLY A 113 -6.19 11.37 1.17
CA GLY A 113 -7.07 11.85 0.13
C GLY A 113 -6.40 12.07 -1.23
N SER A 114 -5.22 11.51 -1.47
CA SER A 114 -4.59 11.63 -2.79
C SER A 114 -5.23 10.68 -3.81
N ILE A 115 -5.10 11.04 -5.08
CA ILE A 115 -5.74 10.36 -6.21
C ILE A 115 -4.66 9.95 -7.21
N ILE A 116 -4.76 8.71 -7.70
CA ILE A 116 -3.91 8.18 -8.76
C ILE A 116 -4.80 7.83 -9.95
N LEU A 117 -4.53 8.45 -11.11
CA LEU A 117 -5.30 8.20 -12.32
C LEU A 117 -4.95 6.84 -12.94
N GLN A 118 -5.85 6.38 -13.80
CA GLN A 118 -5.77 5.08 -14.45
C GLN A 118 -4.46 4.86 -15.24
N LYS A 119 -3.97 3.61 -15.26
CA LYS A 119 -2.82 3.15 -16.06
C LYS A 119 -1.46 3.75 -15.65
N ILE A 120 -1.38 4.37 -14.49
CA ILE A 120 -0.12 4.94 -14.02
C ILE A 120 0.78 3.84 -13.45
N LYS A 121 2.05 3.87 -13.86
CA LYS A 121 3.11 3.02 -13.29
C LYS A 121 3.95 3.83 -12.33
N ILE A 122 3.92 3.47 -11.06
CA ILE A 122 4.68 4.07 -9.98
C ILE A 122 5.80 3.10 -9.60
N GLY A 123 7.02 3.58 -9.56
CA GLY A 123 8.17 2.77 -9.14
C GLY A 123 8.29 2.70 -7.61
N ASN A 124 9.49 2.94 -7.11
CA ASN A 124 9.80 2.73 -5.70
C ASN A 124 10.12 4.04 -4.98
N ASN A 125 9.85 4.06 -3.66
CA ASN A 125 10.19 5.19 -2.78
C ASN A 125 9.56 6.53 -3.21
N VAL A 126 8.48 6.53 -3.94
CA VAL A 126 7.73 7.72 -4.32
C VAL A 126 6.94 8.20 -3.11
N ARG A 127 6.86 9.51 -2.94
CA ARG A 127 5.99 10.15 -1.95
C ARG A 127 4.97 11.03 -2.66
N LEU A 128 3.71 10.85 -2.35
CA LEU A 128 2.63 11.69 -2.86
C LEU A 128 2.02 12.47 -1.68
N GLY A 129 1.99 13.78 -1.77
CA GLY A 129 1.45 14.64 -0.72
C GLY A 129 -0.07 14.51 -0.57
N ALA A 130 -0.59 14.89 0.59
CA ALA A 130 -2.03 14.86 0.86
C ALA A 130 -2.83 15.67 -0.18
N GLY A 131 -4.01 15.18 -0.58
CA GLY A 131 -4.89 15.82 -1.55
C GLY A 131 -4.33 15.98 -2.96
N SER A 132 -3.22 15.32 -3.27
CA SER A 132 -2.57 15.45 -4.58
C SER A 132 -3.21 14.53 -5.61
N VAL A 133 -3.20 14.96 -6.89
CA VAL A 133 -3.70 14.17 -8.01
C VAL A 133 -2.55 13.80 -8.95
N LEU A 134 -2.15 12.52 -8.93
CA LEU A 134 -1.08 12.01 -9.78
C LEU A 134 -1.65 11.63 -11.15
N MET A 135 -1.26 12.39 -12.17
CA MET A 135 -1.76 12.24 -13.54
C MET A 135 -0.72 11.65 -14.51
N ARG A 136 0.52 11.46 -14.06
CA ARG A 136 1.62 10.98 -14.92
C ARG A 136 2.58 10.13 -14.08
N LYS A 137 3.32 9.25 -14.75
CA LYS A 137 4.35 8.41 -14.13
C LYS A 137 5.36 9.27 -13.36
N PRO A 138 5.51 9.06 -12.03
CA PRO A 138 6.52 9.76 -11.24
C PRO A 138 7.90 9.10 -11.41
N LYS A 139 8.94 9.83 -11.03
CA LYS A 139 10.29 9.28 -10.86
C LYS A 139 10.45 8.72 -9.44
N ASP A 140 11.20 7.65 -9.31
CA ASP A 140 11.50 7.00 -8.05
C ASP A 140 12.18 7.96 -7.04
N GLY A 141 11.88 7.77 -5.76
CA GLY A 141 12.50 8.51 -4.67
C GLY A 141 12.06 9.96 -4.51
N ILE A 142 11.12 10.44 -5.31
CA ILE A 142 10.74 11.86 -5.38
C ILE A 142 9.40 12.11 -4.68
N LEU A 143 9.28 13.29 -4.06
CA LEU A 143 8.02 13.83 -3.56
C LEU A 143 7.28 14.59 -4.65
N TYR A 144 5.99 14.28 -4.80
CA TYR A 144 5.06 14.98 -5.67
C TYR A 144 3.92 15.58 -4.86
N MET A 145 3.49 16.81 -5.17
CA MET A 145 2.38 17.47 -4.49
C MET A 145 1.54 18.31 -5.46
N GLY A 146 0.26 18.48 -5.13
CA GLY A 146 -0.68 19.37 -5.81
C GLY A 146 -1.63 18.68 -6.79
N ASN A 147 -2.47 19.45 -7.45
CA ASN A 147 -3.40 19.02 -8.49
C ASN A 147 -3.22 19.91 -9.75
N PRO A 148 -2.60 19.42 -10.84
CA PRO A 148 -1.89 18.13 -10.94
C PRO A 148 -0.63 18.06 -10.07
N ALA A 149 -0.28 16.87 -9.60
CA ALA A 149 0.89 16.66 -8.76
C ALA A 149 2.19 16.95 -9.52
N LYS A 150 3.02 17.80 -8.95
CA LYS A 150 4.32 18.22 -9.51
C LYS A 150 5.44 17.80 -8.57
N LYS A 151 6.62 17.52 -9.15
CA LYS A 151 7.83 17.26 -8.37
C LYS A 151 8.14 18.44 -7.45
N MET A 152 8.40 18.12 -6.19
CA MET A 152 8.90 19.08 -5.21
C MET A 152 10.42 19.03 -5.17
N ASN A 153 11.04 20.19 -5.23
CA ASN A 153 12.47 20.37 -4.95
C ASN A 153 12.58 20.78 -3.47
N LEU A 154 12.97 19.84 -2.63
CA LEU A 154 13.25 20.06 -1.20
C LEU A 154 14.75 20.19 -0.99
#